data_50f90a67091bea182781d941457fd641
#
_entry.id   50f90a67091bea182781d941457fd641
#
_cell.length_a   1.000
_cell.length_b   1.000
_cell.length_c   1.000
_cell.angle_alpha   90.00
_cell.angle_beta   90.00
_cell.angle_gamma   90.00
#
_symmetry.space_group_name_H-M   'P 1'
#
loop_
_entity.id
_entity.type
_entity.pdbx_description
1 polymer ?
#
loop_
_entity_poly.entity_id
_entity_poly.type
_entity_poly.pdbx_seq_one_letter_code
_entity_poly.pdbx_strand_id
1 'polypeptide(L)'
;MASIAQTDQMKAIPAGAKPAAATARLMSIDALRGLVMVIMLLDHVRETWFLHLQVSDPMDARTIVPALFFTRLTSTLCAPVFVALTGLSAYLFGQKHSKVETSAFLLKRGLFLMFLELTFVAFAWSAKFPPQTLWLQVIWAIGVSMVVLAALLHLSRGALVAVGLVIVCGHNLLDGIVLAPGDSFYIPWAMLHQRGVFELAGITIKTTYPVLPWIGVIALGYALGPWFSGLAADDRRRRLLTLGLGMIVAFIVLRALNIYGDKPWFVVPGEPLRTVMSFLALTKYPPSLLFLLPTLGVGVVLLGQFEKLEGGNLSRWLSILGGAPMFFYMFHLYVLKVFYLIALAIWGPNKGTVFGVDHLYVVWLWYLGLIVPLYFPTRWFSNLKKRRKDIWWLKYL
;
A
#
# COMPACT_ATOMS: atom_id res chain seq x y z
N MET A 1 35.84 -43.73 59.13
CA MET A 1 34.84 -43.82 58.02
C MET A 1 34.22 -42.46 57.88
N ALA A 2 34.69 -41.69 56.90
CA ALA A 2 34.24 -40.33 56.67
C ALA A 2 33.23 -40.34 55.54
N SER A 3 32.01 -39.83 55.78
CA SER A 3 30.97 -39.64 54.81
C SER A 3 31.09 -38.23 54.21
N ILE A 4 31.34 -38.18 52.94
CA ILE A 4 31.41 -36.92 52.16
C ILE A 4 29.99 -36.61 51.73
N ALA A 5 29.41 -35.56 52.30
CA ALA A 5 28.16 -34.93 51.78
C ALA A 5 28.50 -33.95 50.65
N GLN A 6 28.16 -34.30 49.41
CA GLN A 6 28.16 -33.40 48.28
C GLN A 6 26.92 -32.50 48.36
N THR A 7 27.13 -31.23 48.67
CA THR A 7 26.12 -30.19 48.58
C THR A 7 26.03 -29.74 47.11
N ASP A 8 24.93 -30.13 46.46
CA ASP A 8 24.53 -29.67 45.14
C ASP A 8 24.17 -28.17 45.22
N GLN A 9 25.05 -27.32 44.71
CA GLN A 9 24.76 -25.90 44.53
C GLN A 9 23.83 -25.72 43.30
N MET A 10 22.54 -25.74 43.56
CA MET A 10 21.55 -25.22 42.60
C MET A 10 21.85 -23.75 42.38
N LYS A 11 22.43 -23.40 41.20
CA LYS A 11 22.55 -22.03 40.73
C LYS A 11 21.13 -21.42 40.61
N ALA A 12 20.81 -20.51 41.52
CA ALA A 12 19.60 -19.72 41.46
C ALA A 12 19.57 -18.94 40.13
N ILE A 13 18.56 -19.21 39.31
CA ILE A 13 18.23 -18.41 38.12
C ILE A 13 17.84 -17.02 38.64
N PRO A 14 18.42 -15.91 38.10
CA PRO A 14 18.06 -14.59 38.57
C PRO A 14 16.58 -14.31 38.24
N ALA A 15 15.79 -14.12 39.30
CA ALA A 15 14.42 -13.66 39.26
C ALA A 15 14.42 -12.23 38.73
N GLY A 16 14.18 -12.04 37.40
CA GLY A 16 14.16 -10.71 36.80
C GLY A 16 14.14 -10.67 35.28
N ALA A 17 14.29 -11.78 34.58
CA ALA A 17 14.02 -11.83 33.15
C ALA A 17 12.50 -11.74 32.94
N LYS A 18 11.98 -10.54 32.67
CA LYS A 18 10.61 -10.39 32.10
C LYS A 18 10.52 -11.37 30.93
N PRO A 19 9.50 -12.29 30.94
CA PRO A 19 9.28 -13.14 29.76
C PRO A 19 9.20 -12.21 28.55
N ALA A 20 9.96 -12.54 27.51
CA ALA A 20 9.92 -11.81 26.23
C ALA A 20 8.46 -11.57 25.90
N ALA A 21 8.05 -10.30 25.88
CA ALA A 21 6.66 -9.91 25.71
C ALA A 21 6.13 -10.65 24.49
N ALA A 22 5.18 -11.56 24.71
CA ALA A 22 4.46 -12.23 23.66
C ALA A 22 4.06 -11.14 22.68
N THR A 23 4.58 -11.16 21.44
CA THR A 23 4.55 -10.12 20.44
C THR A 23 3.22 -9.38 20.47
N ALA A 24 3.15 -8.32 21.25
CA ALA A 24 2.03 -7.39 21.24
C ALA A 24 1.92 -6.89 19.79
N ARG A 25 0.71 -6.91 19.24
CA ARG A 25 0.47 -6.34 17.91
C ARG A 25 0.94 -4.90 17.95
N LEU A 26 1.94 -4.56 17.13
CA LEU A 26 2.53 -3.24 17.14
C LEU A 26 1.49 -2.23 16.64
N MET A 27 1.00 -1.41 17.56
CA MET A 27 -0.04 -0.41 17.27
C MET A 27 0.40 0.58 16.20
N SER A 28 1.70 0.87 16.11
CA SER A 28 2.30 1.76 15.11
C SER A 28 2.05 1.29 13.67
N ILE A 29 2.17 -0.02 13.40
CA ILE A 29 1.90 -0.60 12.08
C ILE A 29 0.42 -0.45 11.71
N ASP A 30 -0.48 -0.76 12.65
CA ASP A 30 -1.91 -0.62 12.41
C ASP A 30 -2.32 0.85 12.31
N ALA A 31 -1.72 1.75 13.10
CA ALA A 31 -1.98 3.19 13.02
C ALA A 31 -1.55 3.79 11.67
N LEU A 32 -0.36 3.44 11.17
CA LEU A 32 0.08 3.87 9.85
C LEU A 32 -0.82 3.32 8.75
N ARG A 33 -1.21 2.05 8.84
CA ARG A 33 -2.16 1.44 7.90
C ARG A 33 -3.50 2.17 7.92
N GLY A 34 -4.01 2.53 9.11
CA GLY A 34 -5.23 3.32 9.25
C GLY A 34 -5.12 4.72 8.66
N LEU A 35 -3.98 5.40 8.85
CA LEU A 35 -3.74 6.71 8.26
C LEU A 35 -3.82 6.66 6.72
N VAL A 36 -3.10 5.72 6.10
CA VAL A 36 -3.12 5.60 4.63
C VAL A 36 -4.48 5.17 4.10
N MET A 37 -5.30 4.47 4.89
CA MET A 37 -6.70 4.18 4.53
C MET A 37 -7.57 5.43 4.53
N VAL A 38 -7.41 6.30 5.52
CA VAL A 38 -8.12 7.60 5.55
C VAL A 38 -7.71 8.45 4.34
N ILE A 39 -6.42 8.50 4.01
CA ILE A 39 -5.93 9.22 2.84
C ILE A 39 -6.46 8.59 1.53
N MET A 40 -6.50 7.26 1.45
CA MET A 40 -7.01 6.54 0.27
C MET A 40 -8.50 6.86 -0.01
N LEU A 41 -9.30 7.06 1.04
CA LEU A 41 -10.69 7.47 0.88
C LEU A 41 -10.82 8.77 0.06
N LEU A 42 -9.92 9.74 0.26
CA LEU A 42 -9.92 10.99 -0.52
C LEU A 42 -9.74 10.73 -2.03
N ASP A 43 -8.84 9.81 -2.40
CA ASP A 43 -8.61 9.47 -3.81
C ASP A 43 -9.85 8.82 -4.43
N HIS A 44 -10.50 7.90 -3.72
CA HIS A 44 -11.69 7.21 -4.23
C HIS A 44 -12.92 8.13 -4.26
N VAL A 45 -13.07 9.06 -3.31
CA VAL A 45 -14.10 10.12 -3.39
C VAL A 45 -13.86 10.98 -4.63
N ARG A 46 -12.60 11.38 -4.88
CA ARG A 46 -12.23 12.12 -6.10
C ARG A 46 -12.55 11.31 -7.36
N GLU A 47 -12.16 10.05 -7.42
CA GLU A 47 -12.44 9.19 -8.57
C GLU A 47 -13.93 8.97 -8.80
N THR A 48 -14.75 9.03 -7.75
CA THR A 48 -16.20 8.89 -7.87
C THR A 48 -16.87 10.17 -8.39
N TRP A 49 -16.52 11.34 -7.84
CA TRP A 49 -17.21 12.60 -8.12
C TRP A 49 -16.55 13.47 -9.19
N PHE A 50 -15.25 13.19 -9.50
CA PHE A 50 -14.46 13.86 -10.55
C PHE A 50 -14.09 12.90 -11.68
N LEU A 51 -14.94 11.91 -11.97
CA LEU A 51 -14.71 10.92 -13.04
C LEU A 51 -14.53 11.56 -14.42
N HIS A 52 -15.13 12.73 -14.66
CA HIS A 52 -15.00 13.53 -15.90
C HIS A 52 -13.65 14.24 -16.02
N LEU A 53 -12.86 14.37 -14.95
CA LEU A 53 -11.54 15.00 -14.93
C LEU A 53 -10.46 13.96 -14.59
N GLN A 54 -10.13 13.14 -15.61
CA GLN A 54 -9.06 12.15 -15.47
C GLN A 54 -7.69 12.86 -15.39
N VAL A 55 -6.86 12.36 -14.48
CA VAL A 55 -5.52 12.89 -14.24
C VAL A 55 -4.50 12.00 -14.92
N SER A 56 -3.59 12.58 -15.70
CA SER A 56 -2.48 11.84 -16.32
C SER A 56 -1.50 11.26 -15.30
N ASP A 57 -0.69 10.30 -15.73
CA ASP A 57 0.36 9.70 -14.92
C ASP A 57 1.68 9.62 -15.71
N PRO A 58 2.71 10.39 -15.32
CA PRO A 58 2.71 11.42 -14.26
C PRO A 58 1.76 12.58 -14.59
N MET A 59 1.37 13.33 -13.54
CA MET A 59 0.50 14.50 -13.69
C MET A 59 1.18 15.59 -14.53
N ASP A 60 0.48 16.12 -15.54
CA ASP A 60 1.02 17.22 -16.33
C ASP A 60 0.96 18.54 -15.56
N ALA A 61 2.10 18.98 -15.05
CA ALA A 61 2.22 20.22 -14.28
C ALA A 61 1.87 21.49 -15.06
N ARG A 62 1.82 21.45 -16.42
CA ARG A 62 1.47 22.61 -17.25
C ARG A 62 -0.02 22.86 -17.30
N THR A 63 -0.82 21.82 -17.33
CA THR A 63 -2.25 21.89 -17.62
C THR A 63 -3.13 21.63 -16.40
N ILE A 64 -2.69 20.81 -15.43
CA ILE A 64 -3.48 20.48 -14.26
C ILE A 64 -3.71 21.69 -13.34
N VAL A 65 -4.92 21.76 -12.76
CA VAL A 65 -5.23 22.74 -11.71
C VAL A 65 -4.42 22.43 -10.45
N PRO A 66 -3.69 23.40 -9.86
CA PRO A 66 -2.84 23.16 -8.69
C PRO A 66 -3.56 22.48 -7.52
N ALA A 67 -4.77 22.90 -7.19
CA ALA A 67 -5.55 22.27 -6.11
C ALA A 67 -5.82 20.78 -6.36
N LEU A 68 -6.12 20.39 -7.60
CA LEU A 68 -6.31 18.99 -7.98
C LEU A 68 -4.99 18.21 -7.94
N PHE A 69 -3.89 18.82 -8.37
CA PHE A 69 -2.55 18.25 -8.28
C PHE A 69 -2.20 17.88 -6.83
N PHE A 70 -2.30 18.82 -5.89
CA PHE A 70 -1.96 18.58 -4.50
C PHE A 70 -2.92 17.62 -3.81
N THR A 71 -4.22 17.66 -4.17
CA THR A 71 -5.19 16.64 -3.69
C THR A 71 -4.77 15.23 -4.14
N ARG A 72 -4.36 15.07 -5.39
CA ARG A 72 -3.89 13.78 -5.92
C ARG A 72 -2.55 13.37 -5.31
N LEU A 73 -1.65 14.32 -5.07
CA LEU A 73 -0.33 14.07 -4.47
C LEU A 73 -0.45 13.44 -3.06
N THR A 74 -1.43 13.86 -2.25
CA THR A 74 -1.60 13.30 -0.90
C THR A 74 -1.84 11.80 -0.92
N SER A 75 -2.56 11.28 -1.92
CA SER A 75 -2.90 9.85 -2.03
C SER A 75 -1.77 8.97 -2.60
N THR A 76 -0.67 9.56 -3.06
CA THR A 76 0.47 8.79 -3.58
C THR A 76 1.13 7.90 -2.54
N LEU A 77 1.04 8.27 -1.27
CA LEU A 77 1.57 7.52 -0.13
C LEU A 77 0.91 6.13 0.06
N CYS A 78 -0.35 5.96 -0.37
CA CYS A 78 -1.16 4.82 0.02
C CYS A 78 -0.60 3.48 -0.44
N ALA A 79 -0.45 3.28 -1.74
CA ALA A 79 -0.05 1.99 -2.30
C ALA A 79 1.35 1.52 -1.84
N PRO A 80 2.41 2.36 -1.90
CA PRO A 80 3.74 1.95 -1.43
C PRO A 80 3.75 1.53 0.04
N VAL A 81 3.08 2.28 0.90
CA VAL A 81 3.00 1.96 2.33
C VAL A 81 2.21 0.68 2.57
N PHE A 82 1.06 0.47 1.91
CA PHE A 82 0.31 -0.77 2.04
C PHE A 82 1.11 -2.00 1.64
N VAL A 83 1.81 -1.94 0.50
CA VAL A 83 2.63 -3.05 0.02
C VAL A 83 3.79 -3.33 0.97
N ALA A 84 4.52 -2.30 1.41
CA ALA A 84 5.63 -2.45 2.36
C ALA A 84 5.15 -3.01 3.71
N LEU A 85 4.05 -2.50 4.27
CA LEU A 85 3.46 -3.01 5.51
C LEU A 85 2.90 -4.44 5.36
N THR A 86 2.51 -4.85 4.16
CA THR A 86 2.12 -6.23 3.89
C THR A 86 3.32 -7.16 4.02
N GLY A 87 4.47 -6.79 3.45
CA GLY A 87 5.73 -7.52 3.60
C GLY A 87 6.19 -7.60 5.07
N LEU A 88 6.18 -6.47 5.78
CA LEU A 88 6.50 -6.42 7.21
C LEU A 88 5.57 -7.32 8.05
N SER A 89 4.27 -7.27 7.77
CA SER A 89 3.28 -8.11 8.47
C SER A 89 3.47 -9.60 8.18
N ALA A 90 3.90 -9.96 6.97
CA ALA A 90 4.25 -11.33 6.60
C ALA A 90 5.44 -11.85 7.41
N TYR A 91 6.49 -11.03 7.63
CA TYR A 91 7.59 -11.38 8.50
C TYR A 91 7.14 -11.62 9.94
N LEU A 92 6.35 -10.70 10.51
CA LEU A 92 5.85 -10.82 11.88
C LEU A 92 4.94 -12.04 12.06
N PHE A 93 4.17 -12.41 11.04
CA PHE A 93 3.42 -13.67 11.04
C PHE A 93 4.36 -14.87 11.08
N GLY A 94 5.42 -14.88 10.28
CA GLY A 94 6.43 -15.94 10.23
C GLY A 94 7.24 -16.11 11.51
N GLN A 95 7.22 -15.12 12.44
CA GLN A 95 7.85 -15.31 13.78
C GLN A 95 7.15 -16.36 14.66
N LYS A 96 5.90 -16.71 14.32
CA LYS A 96 5.08 -17.67 15.07
C LYS A 96 4.78 -18.95 14.28
N HIS A 97 5.25 -19.02 13.05
CA HIS A 97 4.95 -20.10 12.11
C HIS A 97 6.21 -20.52 11.37
N SER A 98 6.25 -21.76 10.89
CA SER A 98 7.33 -22.21 10.03
C SER A 98 7.36 -21.44 8.69
N LYS A 99 8.50 -21.50 7.98
CA LYS A 99 8.60 -20.90 6.64
C LYS A 99 7.57 -21.48 5.68
N VAL A 100 7.31 -22.79 5.75
CA VAL A 100 6.33 -23.48 4.89
C VAL A 100 4.91 -22.98 5.19
N GLU A 101 4.53 -22.89 6.46
CA GLU A 101 3.21 -22.36 6.86
C GLU A 101 3.04 -20.91 6.45
N THR A 102 4.08 -20.10 6.62
CA THR A 102 4.08 -18.69 6.19
C THR A 102 3.94 -18.56 4.69
N SER A 103 4.67 -19.36 3.91
CA SER A 103 4.56 -19.42 2.46
C SER A 103 3.14 -19.83 2.01
N ALA A 104 2.61 -20.91 2.60
CA ALA A 104 1.25 -21.36 2.32
C ALA A 104 0.17 -20.31 2.66
N PHE A 105 0.35 -19.59 3.77
CA PHE A 105 -0.54 -18.49 4.16
C PHE A 105 -0.48 -17.34 3.15
N LEU A 106 0.72 -16.92 2.72
CA LEU A 106 0.90 -15.85 1.75
C LEU A 106 0.31 -16.21 0.39
N LEU A 107 0.54 -17.45 -0.07
CA LEU A 107 -0.04 -17.97 -1.32
C LEU A 107 -1.57 -17.93 -1.28
N LYS A 108 -2.18 -18.51 -0.24
CA LYS A 108 -3.65 -18.54 -0.09
C LYS A 108 -4.24 -17.13 -0.01
N ARG A 109 -3.60 -16.23 0.77
CA ARG A 109 -4.06 -14.85 0.91
C ARG A 109 -3.87 -14.05 -0.37
N GLY A 110 -2.75 -14.24 -1.07
CA GLY A 110 -2.49 -13.59 -2.36
C GLY A 110 -3.54 -13.97 -3.40
N LEU A 111 -3.81 -15.27 -3.56
CA LEU A 111 -4.86 -15.77 -4.47
C LEU A 111 -6.26 -15.26 -4.07
N PHE A 112 -6.56 -15.21 -2.76
CA PHE A 112 -7.83 -14.68 -2.29
C PHE A 112 -7.98 -13.18 -2.60
N LEU A 113 -6.93 -12.37 -2.45
CA LEU A 113 -6.96 -10.95 -2.84
C LEU A 113 -7.15 -10.77 -4.34
N MET A 114 -6.48 -11.57 -5.17
CA MET A 114 -6.69 -11.57 -6.62
C MET A 114 -8.14 -11.91 -6.98
N PHE A 115 -8.72 -12.92 -6.32
CA PHE A 115 -10.14 -13.26 -6.49
C PHE A 115 -11.06 -12.10 -6.08
N LEU A 116 -10.80 -11.42 -4.96
CA LEU A 116 -11.59 -10.27 -4.53
C LEU A 116 -11.53 -9.11 -5.53
N GLU A 117 -10.35 -8.83 -6.10
CA GLU A 117 -10.19 -7.79 -7.13
C GLU A 117 -11.04 -8.08 -8.37
N LEU A 118 -10.97 -9.33 -8.87
CA LEU A 118 -11.65 -9.72 -10.10
C LEU A 118 -13.18 -9.86 -9.94
N THR A 119 -13.68 -9.90 -8.71
CA THR A 119 -15.11 -10.10 -8.42
C THR A 119 -15.70 -8.90 -7.68
N PHE A 120 -15.53 -8.85 -6.37
CA PHE A 120 -16.19 -7.87 -5.50
C PHE A 120 -15.72 -6.43 -5.77
N VAL A 121 -14.42 -6.22 -5.99
CA VAL A 121 -13.88 -4.89 -6.27
C VAL A 121 -14.28 -4.45 -7.68
N ALA A 122 -14.20 -5.33 -8.67
CA ALA A 122 -14.65 -5.05 -10.04
C ALA A 122 -16.16 -4.69 -10.06
N PHE A 123 -16.99 -5.39 -9.28
CA PHE A 123 -18.40 -5.07 -9.15
C PHE A 123 -18.61 -3.72 -8.46
N ALA A 124 -17.86 -3.40 -7.38
CA ALA A 124 -17.96 -2.11 -6.70
C ALA A 124 -17.68 -0.93 -7.65
N TRP A 125 -16.73 -1.09 -8.58
CA TRP A 125 -16.43 -0.05 -9.57
C TRP A 125 -17.44 0.02 -10.71
N SER A 126 -17.89 -1.11 -11.24
CA SER A 126 -18.74 -1.15 -12.45
C SER A 126 -20.23 -1.14 -12.16
N ALA A 127 -20.66 -1.71 -11.03
CA ALA A 127 -22.05 -2.10 -10.72
C ALA A 127 -22.67 -3.04 -11.80
N LYS A 128 -21.83 -3.79 -12.54
CA LYS A 128 -22.25 -4.72 -13.60
C LYS A 128 -21.67 -6.12 -13.35
N PHE A 129 -22.47 -7.15 -13.65
CA PHE A 129 -22.03 -8.53 -13.59
C PHE A 129 -22.59 -9.31 -14.80
N PRO A 130 -21.73 -9.99 -15.60
CA PRO A 130 -20.26 -9.91 -15.56
C PRO A 130 -19.75 -8.50 -15.91
N PRO A 131 -18.57 -8.10 -15.39
CA PRO A 131 -17.99 -6.82 -15.72
C PRO A 131 -17.55 -6.78 -17.19
N GLN A 132 -17.81 -5.67 -17.87
CA GLN A 132 -17.30 -5.47 -19.25
C GLN A 132 -15.80 -5.14 -19.26
N THR A 133 -15.31 -4.52 -18.19
CA THR A 133 -13.91 -4.17 -18.02
C THR A 133 -13.44 -4.59 -16.63
N LEU A 134 -12.34 -5.31 -16.59
CA LEU A 134 -11.61 -5.65 -15.38
C LEU A 134 -10.38 -4.74 -15.25
N TRP A 135 -10.26 -4.10 -14.12
CA TRP A 135 -9.13 -3.26 -13.78
C TRP A 135 -8.22 -4.02 -12.82
N LEU A 136 -7.02 -4.38 -13.25
CA LEU A 136 -6.01 -4.97 -12.39
C LEU A 136 -5.33 -3.86 -11.59
N GLN A 137 -5.87 -3.58 -10.39
CA GLN A 137 -5.47 -2.45 -9.55
C GLN A 137 -4.58 -2.89 -8.38
N VAL A 138 -4.59 -2.09 -7.31
CA VAL A 138 -3.67 -2.25 -6.17
C VAL A 138 -3.85 -3.58 -5.43
N ILE A 139 -5.08 -4.10 -5.29
CA ILE A 139 -5.31 -5.37 -4.59
C ILE A 139 -4.79 -6.55 -5.41
N TRP A 140 -4.93 -6.50 -6.75
CA TRP A 140 -4.27 -7.42 -7.66
C TRP A 140 -2.75 -7.40 -7.47
N ALA A 141 -2.12 -6.20 -7.49
CA ALA A 141 -0.68 -6.07 -7.35
C ALA A 141 -0.18 -6.58 -5.99
N ILE A 142 -0.91 -6.32 -4.89
CA ILE A 142 -0.61 -6.88 -3.57
C ILE A 142 -0.74 -8.40 -3.58
N GLY A 143 -1.81 -8.92 -4.18
CA GLY A 143 -2.06 -10.36 -4.28
C GLY A 143 -0.93 -11.10 -4.99
N VAL A 144 -0.55 -10.65 -6.20
CA VAL A 144 0.57 -11.22 -6.97
C VAL A 144 1.88 -11.07 -6.21
N SER A 145 2.15 -9.90 -5.62
CA SER A 145 3.37 -9.67 -4.82
C SER A 145 3.47 -10.62 -3.62
N MET A 146 2.33 -10.95 -2.97
CA MET A 146 2.29 -11.94 -1.88
C MET A 146 2.58 -13.36 -2.39
N VAL A 147 2.06 -13.75 -3.55
CA VAL A 147 2.35 -15.04 -4.18
C VAL A 147 3.84 -15.17 -4.49
N VAL A 148 4.45 -14.13 -5.05
CA VAL A 148 5.89 -14.11 -5.33
C VAL A 148 6.70 -14.10 -4.02
N LEU A 149 6.29 -13.33 -3.02
CA LEU A 149 6.98 -13.32 -1.71
C LEU A 149 6.91 -14.70 -1.03
N ALA A 150 5.84 -15.49 -1.24
CA ALA A 150 5.73 -16.85 -0.73
C ALA A 150 6.88 -17.76 -1.23
N ALA A 151 7.41 -17.51 -2.42
CA ALA A 151 8.61 -18.18 -2.92
C ALA A 151 9.90 -17.50 -2.41
N LEU A 152 9.96 -16.15 -2.46
CA LEU A 152 11.16 -15.39 -2.09
C LEU A 152 11.57 -15.54 -0.62
N LEU A 153 10.63 -15.81 0.30
CA LEU A 153 10.96 -15.96 1.73
C LEU A 153 11.84 -17.19 2.05
N HIS A 154 12.02 -18.10 1.07
CA HIS A 154 12.94 -19.23 1.20
C HIS A 154 14.39 -18.84 0.94
N LEU A 155 14.63 -17.70 0.32
CA LEU A 155 15.98 -17.14 0.12
C LEU A 155 16.62 -16.73 1.46
N SER A 156 17.93 -16.57 1.45
CA SER A 156 18.62 -15.89 2.55
C SER A 156 18.15 -14.44 2.66
N ARG A 157 18.24 -13.85 3.84
CA ARG A 157 17.86 -12.44 4.04
C ARG A 157 18.64 -11.50 3.12
N GLY A 158 19.95 -11.74 2.96
CA GLY A 158 20.79 -10.93 2.06
C GLY A 158 20.31 -11.02 0.61
N ALA A 159 20.02 -12.24 0.13
CA ALA A 159 19.49 -12.45 -1.22
C ALA A 159 18.12 -11.79 -1.42
N LEU A 160 17.23 -11.86 -0.42
CA LEU A 160 15.93 -11.20 -0.47
C LEU A 160 16.07 -9.67 -0.58
N VAL A 161 16.96 -9.08 0.24
CA VAL A 161 17.28 -7.64 0.16
C VAL A 161 17.85 -7.28 -1.20
N ALA A 162 18.80 -8.07 -1.71
CA ALA A 162 19.40 -7.83 -3.01
C ALA A 162 18.37 -7.87 -4.14
N VAL A 163 17.50 -8.88 -4.17
CA VAL A 163 16.37 -8.97 -5.13
C VAL A 163 15.47 -7.75 -5.02
N GLY A 164 15.07 -7.38 -3.81
CA GLY A 164 14.22 -6.20 -3.60
C GLY A 164 14.85 -4.90 -4.09
N LEU A 165 16.16 -4.69 -3.80
CA LEU A 165 16.89 -3.50 -4.24
C LEU A 165 17.11 -3.50 -5.75
N VAL A 166 17.51 -4.63 -6.34
CA VAL A 166 17.70 -4.75 -7.81
C VAL A 166 16.40 -4.42 -8.52
N ILE A 167 15.26 -4.93 -8.04
CA ILE A 167 13.98 -4.61 -8.64
C ILE A 167 13.66 -3.12 -8.45
N VAL A 168 13.64 -2.60 -7.22
CA VAL A 168 13.22 -1.21 -6.94
C VAL A 168 14.14 -0.19 -7.60
N CYS A 169 15.44 -0.42 -7.59
CA CYS A 169 16.40 0.53 -8.15
C CYS A 169 16.66 0.32 -9.66
N GLY A 170 16.43 -0.88 -10.19
CA GLY A 170 16.83 -1.25 -11.55
C GLY A 170 15.70 -1.30 -12.56
N HIS A 171 14.44 -1.46 -12.14
CA HIS A 171 13.33 -1.66 -13.09
C HIS A 171 13.14 -0.49 -14.07
N ASN A 172 13.47 0.74 -13.69
CA ASN A 172 13.40 1.89 -14.62
C ASN A 172 14.35 1.79 -15.81
N LEU A 173 15.37 0.92 -15.78
CA LEU A 173 16.18 0.59 -16.97
C LEU A 173 15.35 -0.12 -18.05
N LEU A 174 14.22 -0.70 -17.67
CA LEU A 174 13.30 -1.41 -18.55
C LEU A 174 12.22 -0.50 -19.17
N ASP A 175 12.15 0.78 -18.76
CA ASP A 175 11.11 1.74 -19.23
C ASP A 175 11.16 1.95 -20.75
N GLY A 176 12.33 1.75 -21.38
CA GLY A 176 12.49 1.83 -22.83
C GLY A 176 11.90 0.63 -23.60
N ILE A 177 11.56 -0.46 -22.92
CA ILE A 177 10.97 -1.65 -23.55
C ILE A 177 9.45 -1.48 -23.57
N VAL A 178 8.93 -1.06 -24.72
CA VAL A 178 7.49 -0.87 -24.93
C VAL A 178 7.02 -1.87 -25.98
N LEU A 179 6.14 -2.79 -25.58
CA LEU A 179 5.53 -3.79 -26.46
C LEU A 179 4.15 -3.30 -26.93
N ALA A 180 3.81 -3.59 -28.19
CA ALA A 180 2.52 -3.28 -28.79
C ALA A 180 1.50 -4.42 -28.60
N PRO A 181 0.20 -4.13 -28.57
CA PRO A 181 -0.83 -5.17 -28.67
C PRO A 181 -0.60 -6.03 -29.90
N GLY A 182 -0.48 -7.34 -29.72
CA GLY A 182 -0.16 -8.31 -30.78
C GLY A 182 1.25 -8.91 -30.68
N ASP A 183 2.18 -8.29 -29.96
CA ASP A 183 3.47 -8.91 -29.66
C ASP A 183 3.30 -10.11 -28.74
N SER A 184 4.07 -11.17 -28.97
CA SER A 184 3.95 -12.46 -28.24
C SER A 184 4.08 -12.31 -26.71
N PHE A 185 4.83 -11.33 -26.23
CA PHE A 185 5.06 -11.07 -24.81
C PHE A 185 4.31 -9.84 -24.28
N TYR A 186 3.40 -9.25 -25.06
CA TYR A 186 2.66 -8.06 -24.65
C TYR A 186 1.89 -8.24 -23.33
N ILE A 187 1.10 -9.31 -23.22
CA ILE A 187 0.26 -9.55 -22.03
C ILE A 187 1.11 -9.76 -20.77
N PRO A 188 2.12 -10.67 -20.74
CA PRO A 188 3.01 -10.79 -19.59
C PRO A 188 3.72 -9.47 -19.25
N TRP A 189 4.17 -8.73 -20.26
CA TRP A 189 4.87 -7.45 -20.04
C TRP A 189 3.93 -6.37 -19.52
N ALA A 190 2.70 -6.28 -20.02
CA ALA A 190 1.66 -5.40 -19.52
C ALA A 190 1.28 -5.71 -18.06
N MET A 191 1.38 -6.96 -17.63
CA MET A 191 1.18 -7.31 -16.22
C MET A 191 2.38 -6.98 -15.35
N LEU A 192 3.61 -7.07 -15.88
CA LEU A 192 4.84 -6.91 -15.12
C LEU A 192 5.32 -5.47 -15.04
N HIS A 193 5.41 -4.75 -16.17
CA HIS A 193 6.15 -3.49 -16.22
C HIS A 193 5.46 -2.33 -16.93
N GLN A 194 4.65 -2.55 -17.98
CA GLN A 194 3.93 -1.47 -18.65
C GLN A 194 2.42 -1.50 -18.36
N ARG A 195 1.75 -0.35 -18.48
CA ARG A 195 0.28 -0.34 -18.54
C ARG A 195 -0.18 -0.86 -19.89
N GLY A 196 -1.22 -1.69 -19.89
CA GLY A 196 -1.75 -2.24 -21.13
C GLY A 196 -3.24 -2.51 -21.07
N VAL A 197 -3.82 -2.71 -22.26
CA VAL A 197 -5.21 -3.09 -22.44
C VAL A 197 -5.26 -4.25 -23.42
N PHE A 198 -5.94 -5.32 -23.05
CA PHE A 198 -6.14 -6.49 -23.91
C PHE A 198 -7.50 -7.13 -23.64
N GLU A 199 -7.97 -7.91 -24.60
CA GLU A 199 -9.22 -8.65 -24.50
C GLU A 199 -8.95 -10.10 -24.10
N LEU A 200 -9.74 -10.61 -23.15
CA LEU A 200 -9.74 -12.01 -22.77
C LEU A 200 -11.18 -12.49 -22.58
N ALA A 201 -11.60 -13.49 -23.36
CA ALA A 201 -12.95 -14.06 -23.31
C ALA A 201 -14.07 -13.00 -23.41
N GLY A 202 -13.90 -11.96 -24.22
CA GLY A 202 -14.88 -10.88 -24.41
C GLY A 202 -14.91 -9.83 -23.28
N ILE A 203 -13.95 -9.90 -22.37
CA ILE A 203 -13.79 -8.92 -21.27
C ILE A 203 -12.54 -8.09 -21.54
N THR A 204 -12.68 -6.76 -21.51
CA THR A 204 -11.53 -5.85 -21.59
C THR A 204 -10.75 -5.87 -20.26
N ILE A 205 -9.48 -6.22 -20.30
CA ILE A 205 -8.58 -6.21 -19.14
C ILE A 205 -7.64 -5.01 -19.24
N LYS A 206 -7.60 -4.21 -18.19
CA LYS A 206 -6.72 -3.04 -18.07
C LYS A 206 -5.74 -3.21 -16.92
N THR A 207 -4.44 -3.32 -17.25
CA THR A 207 -3.37 -3.40 -16.26
C THR A 207 -3.01 -1.99 -15.81
N THR A 208 -3.50 -1.59 -14.64
CA THR A 208 -3.22 -0.26 -14.07
C THR A 208 -2.06 -0.28 -13.08
N TYR A 209 -1.78 -1.44 -12.47
CA TYR A 209 -0.69 -1.64 -11.52
C TYR A 209 0.27 -2.74 -12.00
N PRO A 210 1.19 -2.45 -12.93
CA PRO A 210 2.26 -3.39 -13.29
C PRO A 210 3.02 -3.84 -12.03
N VAL A 211 3.21 -5.17 -11.87
CA VAL A 211 3.52 -5.73 -10.55
C VAL A 211 4.99 -5.78 -10.18
N LEU A 212 5.92 -5.64 -11.14
CA LEU A 212 7.34 -5.84 -10.90
C LEU A 212 7.90 -4.96 -9.77
N PRO A 213 7.71 -3.62 -9.75
CA PRO A 213 8.23 -2.81 -8.66
C PRO A 213 7.60 -3.16 -7.30
N TRP A 214 6.33 -3.55 -7.27
CA TRP A 214 5.62 -3.91 -6.05
C TRP A 214 6.17 -5.19 -5.41
N ILE A 215 6.67 -6.15 -6.23
CA ILE A 215 7.42 -7.32 -5.75
C ILE A 215 8.68 -6.88 -5.00
N GLY A 216 9.41 -5.91 -5.52
CA GLY A 216 10.56 -5.35 -4.81
C GLY A 216 10.17 -4.68 -3.48
N VAL A 217 9.11 -3.87 -3.50
CA VAL A 217 8.62 -3.17 -2.29
C VAL A 217 8.17 -4.14 -1.20
N ILE A 218 7.41 -5.20 -1.53
CA ILE A 218 6.95 -6.17 -0.53
C ILE A 218 8.13 -6.97 0.04
N ALA A 219 9.14 -7.31 -0.79
CA ALA A 219 10.35 -7.99 -0.37
C ALA A 219 11.17 -7.14 0.61
N LEU A 220 11.36 -5.85 0.32
CA LEU A 220 12.04 -4.90 1.22
C LEU A 220 11.25 -4.66 2.51
N GLY A 221 9.92 -4.60 2.43
CA GLY A 221 9.04 -4.54 3.60
C GLY A 221 9.20 -5.76 4.51
N TYR A 222 9.29 -6.97 3.95
CA TYR A 222 9.59 -8.20 4.69
C TYR A 222 10.99 -8.16 5.32
N ALA A 223 11.99 -7.69 4.56
CA ALA A 223 13.38 -7.59 5.02
C ALA A 223 13.58 -6.60 6.18
N LEU A 224 12.67 -5.62 6.35
CA LEU A 224 12.65 -4.68 7.48
C LEU A 224 12.20 -5.38 8.79
N GLY A 225 11.52 -6.50 8.70
CA GLY A 225 10.90 -7.22 9.81
C GLY A 225 11.81 -7.49 11.02
N PRO A 226 13.07 -7.93 10.87
CA PRO A 226 13.99 -8.16 11.99
C PRO A 226 14.20 -6.95 12.92
N TRP A 227 13.99 -5.72 12.42
CA TRP A 227 14.06 -4.54 13.30
C TRP A 227 12.93 -4.53 14.35
N PHE A 228 11.80 -5.16 14.04
CA PHE A 228 10.62 -5.22 14.91
C PHE A 228 10.64 -6.40 15.88
N SER A 229 11.45 -7.41 15.62
CA SER A 229 11.62 -8.57 16.53
C SER A 229 12.89 -8.54 17.36
N GLY A 230 13.93 -7.81 16.91
CA GLY A 230 15.27 -7.88 17.51
C GLY A 230 15.81 -6.57 18.07
N LEU A 231 15.17 -5.43 17.84
CA LEU A 231 15.66 -4.13 18.34
C LEU A 231 14.78 -3.58 19.44
N ALA A 232 15.39 -2.88 20.39
CA ALA A 232 14.68 -2.02 21.34
C ALA A 232 13.93 -0.91 20.59
N ALA A 233 12.85 -0.39 21.18
CA ALA A 233 11.97 0.59 20.52
C ALA A 233 12.72 1.86 20.08
N ASP A 234 13.60 2.40 20.92
CA ASP A 234 14.35 3.63 20.60
C ASP A 234 15.36 3.42 19.47
N ASP A 235 16.10 2.28 19.47
CA ASP A 235 17.04 1.94 18.40
C ASP A 235 16.30 1.70 17.07
N ARG A 236 15.19 1.00 17.12
CA ARG A 236 14.33 0.77 15.94
C ARG A 236 13.83 2.08 15.38
N ARG A 237 13.27 2.95 16.23
CA ARG A 237 12.80 4.28 15.85
C ARG A 237 13.90 5.10 15.21
N ARG A 238 15.09 5.16 15.82
CA ARG A 238 16.24 5.88 15.26
C ARG A 238 16.59 5.37 13.87
N ARG A 239 16.67 4.05 13.68
CA ARG A 239 16.97 3.44 12.37
C ARG A 239 15.88 3.73 11.35
N LEU A 240 14.59 3.67 11.73
CA LEU A 240 13.48 4.02 10.84
C LEU A 240 13.57 5.48 10.39
N LEU A 241 13.83 6.42 11.32
CA LEU A 241 13.99 7.84 10.99
C LEU A 241 15.18 8.06 10.06
N THR A 242 16.33 7.45 10.35
CA THR A 242 17.53 7.57 9.50
C THR A 242 17.28 7.00 8.10
N LEU A 243 16.64 5.82 7.99
CA LEU A 243 16.29 5.21 6.71
C LEU A 243 15.32 6.10 5.93
N GLY A 244 14.22 6.51 6.56
CA GLY A 244 13.19 7.30 5.88
C GLY A 244 13.69 8.67 5.43
N LEU A 245 14.45 9.38 6.27
CA LEU A 245 15.09 10.64 5.89
C LEU A 245 16.15 10.44 4.80
N GLY A 246 16.94 9.37 4.87
CA GLY A 246 17.89 9.01 3.82
C GLY A 246 17.22 8.77 2.47
N MET A 247 16.07 8.12 2.45
CA MET A 247 15.28 7.93 1.22
C MET A 247 14.75 9.26 0.65
N ILE A 248 14.28 10.16 1.51
CA ILE A 248 13.80 11.50 1.11
C ILE A 248 14.97 12.33 0.54
N VAL A 249 16.13 12.31 1.19
CA VAL A 249 17.33 13.00 0.69
C VAL A 249 17.78 12.40 -0.65
N ALA A 250 17.82 11.07 -0.77
CA ALA A 250 18.13 10.40 -2.02
C ALA A 250 17.16 10.79 -3.15
N PHE A 251 15.87 10.89 -2.85
CA PHE A 251 14.88 11.43 -3.81
C PHE A 251 15.26 12.84 -4.27
N ILE A 252 15.49 13.77 -3.33
CA ILE A 252 15.79 15.17 -3.65
C ILE A 252 17.03 15.26 -4.53
N VAL A 253 18.11 14.54 -4.18
CA VAL A 253 19.36 14.55 -4.93
C VAL A 253 19.19 13.96 -6.34
N LEU A 254 18.63 12.74 -6.45
CA LEU A 254 18.44 12.09 -7.75
C LEU A 254 17.47 12.87 -8.65
N ARG A 255 16.40 13.44 -8.06
CA ARG A 255 15.44 14.25 -8.78
C ARG A 255 16.05 15.56 -9.28
N ALA A 256 16.88 16.21 -8.45
CA ALA A 256 17.60 17.43 -8.84
C ALA A 256 18.59 17.18 -9.99
N LEU A 257 19.28 16.03 -9.99
CA LEU A 257 20.19 15.63 -11.05
C LEU A 257 19.48 15.32 -12.37
N ASN A 258 18.23 14.92 -12.33
CA ASN A 258 17.36 14.67 -13.50
C ASN A 258 17.90 13.63 -14.51
N ILE A 259 18.62 12.60 -14.02
CA ILE A 259 19.35 11.61 -14.85
C ILE A 259 18.71 10.21 -14.88
N TYR A 260 18.00 9.80 -13.81
CA TYR A 260 17.50 8.44 -13.67
C TYR A 260 16.29 8.36 -12.73
N GLY A 261 15.45 7.37 -12.96
CA GLY A 261 14.41 6.90 -12.01
C GLY A 261 13.05 7.52 -12.18
N ASP A 262 12.86 8.42 -13.15
CA ASP A 262 11.58 8.93 -13.63
C ASP A 262 11.77 9.84 -14.86
N LYS A 263 10.66 10.29 -15.46
CA LYS A 263 10.67 11.33 -16.51
C LYS A 263 11.27 12.62 -15.97
N PRO A 264 12.08 13.35 -16.77
CA PRO A 264 12.70 14.60 -16.37
C PRO A 264 11.67 15.65 -15.93
N TRP A 265 11.96 16.37 -14.84
CA TRP A 265 11.22 17.57 -14.50
C TRP A 265 11.74 18.78 -15.28
N PHE A 266 10.93 19.83 -15.34
CA PHE A 266 11.24 21.04 -16.13
C PHE A 266 10.84 22.30 -15.34
N VAL A 267 11.52 23.39 -15.67
CA VAL A 267 11.19 24.73 -15.17
C VAL A 267 10.08 25.34 -16.04
N VAL A 268 9.08 25.95 -15.40
CA VAL A 268 8.05 26.74 -16.08
C VAL A 268 8.36 28.22 -15.84
N PRO A 269 8.85 28.95 -16.87
CA PRO A 269 9.25 30.35 -16.72
C PRO A 269 8.10 31.22 -16.20
N GLY A 270 8.38 32.03 -15.16
CA GLY A 270 7.37 32.91 -14.56
C GLY A 270 6.36 32.22 -13.63
N GLU A 271 6.33 30.88 -13.56
CA GLU A 271 5.38 30.12 -12.75
C GLU A 271 6.09 29.18 -11.76
N PRO A 272 6.61 29.69 -10.62
CA PRO A 272 7.37 28.89 -9.67
C PRO A 272 6.56 27.73 -9.08
N LEU A 273 5.26 27.92 -8.86
CA LEU A 273 4.37 26.86 -8.37
C LEU A 273 4.30 25.68 -9.36
N ARG A 274 4.19 25.93 -10.65
CA ARG A 274 4.18 24.88 -11.68
C ARG A 274 5.54 24.19 -11.81
N THR A 275 6.63 24.91 -11.57
CA THR A 275 7.98 24.32 -11.49
C THR A 275 8.07 23.34 -10.31
N VAL A 276 7.56 23.71 -9.13
CA VAL A 276 7.47 22.79 -7.97
C VAL A 276 6.56 21.60 -8.29
N MET A 277 5.42 21.83 -8.94
CA MET A 277 4.54 20.73 -9.37
C MET A 277 5.25 19.79 -10.35
N SER A 278 6.02 20.31 -11.31
CA SER A 278 6.82 19.48 -12.22
C SER A 278 7.85 18.63 -11.48
N PHE A 279 8.52 19.19 -10.48
CA PHE A 279 9.46 18.46 -9.62
C PHE A 279 8.77 17.32 -8.86
N LEU A 280 7.54 17.52 -8.40
CA LEU A 280 6.75 16.55 -7.63
C LEU A 280 5.86 15.64 -8.48
N ALA A 281 5.80 15.86 -9.81
CA ALA A 281 5.04 15.02 -10.73
C ALA A 281 5.83 13.73 -11.03
N LEU A 282 5.49 12.65 -10.34
CA LEU A 282 6.19 11.37 -10.38
C LEU A 282 5.29 10.29 -10.96
N THR A 283 5.89 9.35 -11.70
CA THR A 283 5.18 8.22 -12.33
C THR A 283 4.79 7.17 -11.29
N LYS A 284 3.49 6.91 -11.18
CA LYS A 284 2.90 5.94 -10.25
C LYS A 284 2.66 4.56 -10.90
N TYR A 285 2.54 4.50 -12.22
CA TYR A 285 2.11 3.30 -12.94
C TYR A 285 2.96 3.00 -14.19
N PRO A 286 3.98 2.12 -14.08
CA PRO A 286 4.54 1.51 -12.87
C PRO A 286 5.19 2.55 -11.95
N PRO A 287 5.26 2.28 -10.63
CA PRO A 287 5.85 3.27 -9.72
C PRO A 287 7.36 3.37 -9.96
N SER A 288 7.81 4.54 -10.35
CA SER A 288 9.22 4.83 -10.58
C SER A 288 10.04 4.78 -9.28
N LEU A 289 11.37 4.65 -9.39
CA LEU A 289 12.26 4.76 -8.23
C LEU A 289 12.05 6.09 -7.50
N LEU A 290 11.94 7.20 -8.26
CA LEU A 290 11.73 8.53 -7.68
C LEU A 290 10.35 8.69 -7.06
N PHE A 291 9.34 7.92 -7.47
CA PHE A 291 8.06 7.83 -6.78
C PHE A 291 8.15 7.02 -5.48
N LEU A 292 8.88 5.90 -5.49
CA LEU A 292 9.00 5.02 -4.33
C LEU A 292 9.84 5.63 -3.21
N LEU A 293 10.91 6.36 -3.51
CA LEU A 293 11.80 6.95 -2.52
C LEU A 293 11.07 7.92 -1.56
N PRO A 294 10.37 8.98 -2.01
CA PRO A 294 9.70 9.90 -1.09
C PRO A 294 8.49 9.28 -0.42
N THR A 295 7.70 8.45 -1.13
CA THR A 295 6.49 7.84 -0.56
C THR A 295 6.81 6.81 0.52
N LEU A 296 7.76 5.91 0.28
CA LEU A 296 8.24 4.96 1.30
C LEU A 296 9.03 5.69 2.38
N GLY A 297 9.85 6.69 2.03
CA GLY A 297 10.60 7.50 2.98
C GLY A 297 9.69 8.17 4.01
N VAL A 298 8.65 8.86 3.56
CA VAL A 298 7.62 9.45 4.43
C VAL A 298 6.90 8.35 5.23
N GLY A 299 6.53 7.23 4.60
CA GLY A 299 5.89 6.09 5.28
C GLY A 299 6.74 5.53 6.43
N VAL A 300 8.05 5.36 6.22
CA VAL A 300 8.99 4.86 7.22
C VAL A 300 9.20 5.88 8.35
N VAL A 301 9.30 7.19 8.04
CA VAL A 301 9.34 8.26 9.06
C VAL A 301 8.07 8.24 9.91
N LEU A 302 6.89 8.16 9.29
CA LEU A 302 5.61 8.10 9.99
C LEU A 302 5.52 6.86 10.88
N LEU A 303 6.02 5.70 10.41
CA LEU A 303 6.07 4.48 11.21
C LEU A 303 6.88 4.69 12.50
N GLY A 304 8.06 5.31 12.40
CA GLY A 304 8.88 5.68 13.55
C GLY A 304 8.21 6.71 14.48
N GLN A 305 7.41 7.65 13.93
CA GLN A 305 6.67 8.60 14.76
C GLN A 305 5.48 7.93 15.47
N PHE A 306 4.77 7.01 14.83
CA PHE A 306 3.68 6.27 15.47
C PHE A 306 4.18 5.37 16.60
N GLU A 307 5.43 4.91 16.60
CA GLU A 307 6.02 4.23 17.77
C GLU A 307 6.14 5.17 18.97
N LYS A 308 6.51 6.44 18.76
CA LYS A 308 6.55 7.46 19.83
C LYS A 308 5.15 7.80 20.35
N LEU A 309 4.16 7.80 19.48
CA LEU A 309 2.76 8.15 19.80
C LEU A 309 1.93 6.94 20.22
N GLU A 310 2.57 5.79 20.52
CA GLU A 310 1.89 4.58 20.90
C GLU A 310 1.09 4.79 22.20
N GLY A 311 -0.19 4.37 22.18
CA GLY A 311 -1.11 4.60 23.31
C GLY A 311 -1.90 5.92 23.26
N GLY A 312 -1.54 6.88 22.40
CA GLY A 312 -2.29 8.12 22.20
C GLY A 312 -3.66 7.87 21.52
N ASN A 313 -4.60 8.80 21.72
CA ASN A 313 -5.96 8.67 21.18
C ASN A 313 -5.98 8.57 19.65
N LEU A 314 -5.17 9.38 18.95
CA LEU A 314 -5.05 9.33 17.50
C LEU A 314 -4.54 7.96 17.01
N SER A 315 -3.47 7.44 17.63
CA SER A 315 -2.91 6.12 17.28
C SER A 315 -3.93 5.01 17.52
N ARG A 316 -4.70 5.07 18.61
CA ARG A 316 -5.77 4.11 18.91
C ARG A 316 -6.89 4.18 17.86
N TRP A 317 -7.34 5.38 17.50
CA TRP A 317 -8.38 5.58 16.50
C TRP A 317 -7.95 5.03 15.14
N LEU A 318 -6.75 5.40 14.67
CA LEU A 318 -6.19 4.91 13.42
C LEU A 318 -5.94 3.40 13.44
N SER A 319 -5.46 2.84 14.55
CA SER A 319 -5.20 1.39 14.66
C SER A 319 -6.47 0.53 14.57
N ILE A 320 -7.63 1.07 14.93
CA ILE A 320 -8.92 0.40 14.74
C ILE A 320 -9.22 0.25 13.24
N LEU A 321 -9.05 1.32 12.47
CA LEU A 321 -9.19 1.28 11.01
C LEU A 321 -8.19 0.31 10.39
N GLY A 322 -6.89 0.47 10.71
CA GLY A 322 -5.82 -0.40 10.22
C GLY A 322 -5.93 -1.86 10.65
N GLY A 323 -6.82 -2.17 11.61
CA GLY A 323 -7.14 -3.53 12.02
C GLY A 323 -8.02 -4.32 11.04
N ALA A 324 -8.75 -3.64 10.17
CA ALA A 324 -9.65 -4.23 9.18
C ALA A 324 -9.54 -3.52 7.81
N PRO A 325 -8.32 -3.48 7.21
CA PRO A 325 -8.06 -2.67 6.03
C PRO A 325 -8.88 -3.13 4.82
N MET A 326 -9.00 -4.44 4.59
CA MET A 326 -9.71 -4.95 3.43
C MET A 326 -11.22 -4.72 3.54
N PHE A 327 -11.77 -4.82 4.76
CA PHE A 327 -13.18 -4.49 4.99
C PHE A 327 -13.44 -3.02 4.67
N PHE A 328 -12.65 -2.09 5.23
CA PHE A 328 -12.80 -0.66 4.94
C PHE A 328 -12.67 -0.38 3.44
N TYR A 329 -11.66 -0.99 2.78
CA TYR A 329 -11.43 -0.81 1.34
C TYR A 329 -12.68 -1.19 0.54
N MET A 330 -13.25 -2.36 0.75
CA MET A 330 -14.44 -2.78 0.03
C MET A 330 -15.66 -1.96 0.44
N PHE A 331 -15.88 -1.78 1.74
CA PHE A 331 -17.08 -1.14 2.25
C PHE A 331 -17.24 0.30 1.74
N HIS A 332 -16.17 1.12 1.78
CA HIS A 332 -16.29 2.49 1.28
C HIS A 332 -16.49 2.57 -0.24
N LEU A 333 -15.93 1.65 -1.03
CA LEU A 333 -16.20 1.60 -2.48
C LEU A 333 -17.68 1.34 -2.76
N TYR A 334 -18.30 0.40 -2.05
CA TYR A 334 -19.74 0.14 -2.18
C TYR A 334 -20.57 1.34 -1.74
N VAL A 335 -20.21 1.98 -0.62
CA VAL A 335 -20.89 3.19 -0.15
C VAL A 335 -20.81 4.31 -1.19
N LEU A 336 -19.61 4.57 -1.74
CA LEU A 336 -19.43 5.57 -2.79
C LEU A 336 -20.22 5.22 -4.06
N LYS A 337 -20.21 3.95 -4.47
CA LYS A 337 -20.98 3.49 -5.63
C LYS A 337 -22.48 3.71 -5.45
N VAL A 338 -23.02 3.38 -4.26
CA VAL A 338 -24.45 3.59 -3.97
C VAL A 338 -24.79 5.09 -4.03
N PHE A 339 -23.99 5.96 -3.40
CA PHE A 339 -24.23 7.40 -3.49
C PHE A 339 -24.14 7.93 -4.90
N TYR A 340 -23.16 7.44 -5.70
CA TYR A 340 -23.03 7.81 -7.10
C TYR A 340 -24.27 7.40 -7.92
N LEU A 341 -24.77 6.18 -7.74
CA LEU A 341 -25.97 5.68 -8.45
C LEU A 341 -27.22 6.47 -8.05
N ILE A 342 -27.35 6.82 -6.78
CA ILE A 342 -28.45 7.68 -6.30
C ILE A 342 -28.37 9.06 -6.95
N ALA A 343 -27.18 9.68 -6.96
CA ALA A 343 -26.97 10.97 -7.59
C ALA A 343 -27.29 10.93 -9.09
N LEU A 344 -26.82 9.90 -9.79
CA LEU A 344 -27.08 9.70 -11.20
C LEU A 344 -28.57 9.47 -11.49
N ALA A 345 -29.30 8.77 -10.61
CA ALA A 345 -30.73 8.54 -10.76
C ALA A 345 -31.57 9.80 -10.52
N ILE A 346 -31.16 10.67 -9.59
CA ILE A 346 -31.90 11.90 -9.24
C ILE A 346 -31.62 13.03 -10.26
N TRP A 347 -30.36 13.26 -10.59
CA TRP A 347 -29.91 14.41 -11.37
C TRP A 347 -29.51 14.08 -12.81
N GLY A 348 -29.40 12.79 -13.16
CA GLY A 348 -28.92 12.38 -14.47
C GLY A 348 -27.42 12.65 -14.70
N PRO A 349 -26.89 12.29 -15.89
CA PRO A 349 -25.54 12.64 -16.28
C PRO A 349 -25.45 14.15 -16.61
N ASN A 350 -24.46 14.84 -16.03
CA ASN A 350 -24.22 16.28 -16.23
C ASN A 350 -22.82 16.61 -16.78
N LYS A 351 -21.97 15.58 -16.93
CA LYS A 351 -20.60 15.66 -17.49
C LYS A 351 -20.44 14.62 -18.59
N GLY A 352 -21.10 14.82 -19.72
CA GLY A 352 -21.16 13.83 -20.81
C GLY A 352 -22.01 12.62 -20.38
N THR A 353 -21.41 11.42 -20.33
CA THR A 353 -22.10 10.18 -19.94
C THR A 353 -22.04 9.86 -18.44
N VAL A 354 -21.40 10.74 -17.65
CA VAL A 354 -21.22 10.54 -16.20
C VAL A 354 -21.82 11.69 -15.40
N PHE A 355 -22.15 11.41 -14.13
CA PHE A 355 -22.43 12.46 -13.16
C PHE A 355 -21.11 12.95 -12.55
N GLY A 356 -20.96 14.25 -12.31
CA GLY A 356 -19.80 14.83 -11.66
C GLY A 356 -20.12 16.14 -10.97
N VAL A 357 -19.29 16.54 -10.01
CA VAL A 357 -19.38 17.81 -9.31
C VAL A 357 -18.46 18.85 -9.94
N ASP A 358 -18.84 20.15 -9.88
CA ASP A 358 -18.09 21.22 -10.54
C ASP A 358 -16.86 21.66 -9.77
N HIS A 359 -16.90 21.54 -8.44
CA HIS A 359 -15.89 22.13 -7.57
C HIS A 359 -15.17 21.09 -6.71
N LEU A 360 -13.86 21.20 -6.65
CA LEU A 360 -13.02 20.29 -5.86
C LEU A 360 -13.32 20.34 -4.35
N TYR A 361 -13.79 21.48 -3.82
CA TYR A 361 -14.16 21.54 -2.40
C TYR A 361 -15.31 20.58 -2.04
N VAL A 362 -16.19 20.25 -2.99
CA VAL A 362 -17.27 19.25 -2.79
C VAL A 362 -16.67 17.86 -2.55
N VAL A 363 -15.58 17.50 -3.26
CA VAL A 363 -14.84 16.26 -3.00
C VAL A 363 -14.32 16.23 -1.56
N TRP A 364 -13.75 17.35 -1.08
CA TRP A 364 -13.26 17.45 0.29
C TRP A 364 -14.40 17.38 1.33
N LEU A 365 -15.56 17.97 1.04
CA LEU A 365 -16.73 17.87 1.93
C LEU A 365 -17.24 16.42 2.02
N TRP A 366 -17.36 15.71 0.89
CA TRP A 366 -17.71 14.30 0.88
C TRP A 366 -16.69 13.46 1.64
N TYR A 367 -15.41 13.70 1.41
CA TYR A 367 -14.33 13.01 2.10
C TYR A 367 -14.42 13.17 3.62
N LEU A 368 -14.50 14.41 4.11
CA LEU A 368 -14.57 14.70 5.54
C LEU A 368 -15.88 14.14 6.16
N GLY A 369 -16.99 14.27 5.44
CA GLY A 369 -18.28 13.76 5.87
C GLY A 369 -18.34 12.24 5.98
N LEU A 370 -17.55 11.49 5.17
CA LEU A 370 -17.56 10.03 5.17
C LEU A 370 -16.61 9.41 6.20
N ILE A 371 -15.60 10.12 6.70
CA ILE A 371 -14.63 9.56 7.66
C ILE A 371 -15.32 8.98 8.89
N VAL A 372 -16.22 9.75 9.51
CA VAL A 372 -16.91 9.36 10.74
C VAL A 372 -17.92 8.22 10.50
N PRO A 373 -18.83 8.29 9.54
CA PRO A 373 -19.77 7.19 9.27
C PRO A 373 -19.07 5.86 8.94
N LEU A 374 -17.99 5.88 8.18
CA LEU A 374 -17.24 4.67 7.81
C LEU A 374 -16.43 4.08 8.97
N TYR A 375 -16.10 4.89 9.98
CA TYR A 375 -15.39 4.42 11.16
C TYR A 375 -16.18 3.37 11.96
N PHE A 376 -17.49 3.58 12.18
CA PHE A 376 -18.29 2.71 13.05
C PHE A 376 -18.42 1.27 12.51
N PRO A 377 -18.79 1.03 11.25
CA PRO A 377 -18.80 -0.33 10.69
C PRO A 377 -17.42 -0.98 10.69
N THR A 378 -16.37 -0.20 10.41
CA THR A 378 -14.99 -0.71 10.43
C THR A 378 -14.56 -1.11 11.84
N ARG A 379 -14.89 -0.31 12.85
CA ARG A 379 -14.66 -0.64 14.26
C ARG A 379 -15.41 -1.92 14.66
N TRP A 380 -16.67 -2.03 14.29
CA TRP A 380 -17.46 -3.24 14.53
C TRP A 380 -16.79 -4.47 13.92
N PHE A 381 -16.41 -4.40 12.65
CA PHE A 381 -15.76 -5.51 11.96
C PHE A 381 -14.38 -5.82 12.54
N SER A 382 -13.57 -4.82 12.87
CA SER A 382 -12.27 -5.00 13.54
C SER A 382 -12.43 -5.74 14.87
N ASN A 383 -13.48 -5.43 15.65
CA ASN A 383 -13.79 -6.12 16.91
C ASN A 383 -14.32 -7.53 16.66
N LEU A 384 -15.17 -7.73 15.66
CA LEU A 384 -15.63 -9.07 15.25
C LEU A 384 -14.47 -9.98 14.89
N LYS A 385 -13.54 -9.50 14.07
CA LYS A 385 -12.32 -10.22 13.67
C LYS A 385 -11.44 -10.63 14.88
N LYS A 386 -11.39 -9.79 15.92
CA LYS A 386 -10.65 -10.10 17.16
C LYS A 386 -11.34 -11.18 18.00
N ARG A 387 -12.69 -11.18 18.04
CA ARG A 387 -13.50 -12.09 18.86
C ARG A 387 -13.72 -13.45 18.18
N ARG A 388 -13.97 -13.47 16.86
CA ARG A 388 -14.37 -14.65 16.10
C ARG A 388 -13.19 -15.23 15.33
N LYS A 389 -12.21 -15.75 16.07
CA LYS A 389 -11.05 -16.46 15.49
C LYS A 389 -11.41 -17.84 14.91
N ASP A 390 -12.58 -18.36 15.28
CA ASP A 390 -13.18 -19.59 14.77
C ASP A 390 -13.55 -19.48 13.27
N ILE A 391 -13.85 -18.29 12.78
CA ILE A 391 -14.20 -18.07 11.37
C ILE A 391 -12.92 -17.97 10.54
N TRP A 392 -12.58 -19.03 9.86
CA TRP A 392 -11.30 -19.22 9.16
C TRP A 392 -10.98 -18.17 8.08
N TRP A 393 -11.98 -17.66 7.38
CA TRP A 393 -11.77 -16.69 6.29
C TRP A 393 -11.56 -15.25 6.78
N LEU A 394 -12.00 -14.89 8.00
CA LEU A 394 -11.80 -13.55 8.56
C LEU A 394 -10.32 -13.17 8.66
N LYS A 395 -9.43 -14.14 8.77
CA LYS A 395 -7.98 -13.88 8.84
C LYS A 395 -7.40 -13.36 7.52
N TYR A 396 -8.10 -13.53 6.41
CA TYR A 396 -7.67 -13.07 5.08
C TYR A 396 -8.14 -11.64 4.75
N LEU A 397 -9.15 -11.12 5.48
CA LEU A 397 -9.69 -9.75 5.35
C LEU A 397 -8.98 -8.75 6.35
#